data_88841dfd60db8bd8d78ae1f376f57ed9
#
_entry.id   88841dfd60db8bd8d78ae1f376f57ed9
#
_cell.length_a   1.000
_cell.length_b   1.000
_cell.length_c   1.000
_cell.angle_alpha   90.00
_cell.angle_beta   90.00
_cell.angle_gamma   90.00
#
_symmetry.space_group_name_H-M   'P 1'
#
loop_
_entity.id
_entity.type
_entity.pdbx_description
1 polymer ?
#
loop_
_entity_poly.entity_id
_entity_poly.type
_entity_poly.pdbx_seq_one_letter_code
_entity_poly.pdbx_strand_id
1 'polypeptide(L)'
;MLEQRFETVYTKFKLHFYQEIFERFQNREASLTTVETFAMETIQALGSPTVNEFASFMRISPPNAAYKINSLIRKGYVQKIQSAQDKREYHLQVTQKYKEYYNISNDYVHVVTERMRQRFTPEECAKLEEMLSIISKELMPEISLGTAETP
;
A
#
# COMPACT_ATOMS: atom_id res chain seq x y z
N MET A 1 -0.35 -28.42 -0.82
CA MET A 1 -1.65 -28.14 -0.11
C MET A 1 -1.66 -26.74 0.52
N LEU A 2 -0.75 -26.39 1.44
CA LEU A 2 -0.69 -25.06 2.06
C LEU A 2 -0.38 -23.97 1.02
N GLU A 3 0.65 -24.17 0.21
CA GLU A 3 1.05 -23.25 -0.87
C GLU A 3 -0.12 -22.93 -1.81
N GLN A 4 -0.83 -23.93 -2.31
CA GLN A 4 -1.98 -23.75 -3.20
C GLN A 4 -3.11 -22.94 -2.56
N ARG A 5 -3.37 -23.13 -1.26
CA ARG A 5 -4.41 -22.38 -0.52
C ARG A 5 -4.00 -20.94 -0.35
N PHE A 6 -2.75 -20.72 0.03
CA PHE A 6 -2.19 -19.38 0.16
C PHE A 6 -2.19 -18.63 -1.19
N GLU A 7 -1.70 -19.29 -2.26
CA GLU A 7 -1.69 -18.74 -3.61
C GLU A 7 -3.12 -18.37 -4.09
N THR A 8 -4.11 -19.21 -3.78
CA THR A 8 -5.50 -18.92 -4.13
C THR A 8 -6.01 -17.65 -3.44
N VAL A 9 -5.74 -17.49 -2.15
CA VAL A 9 -6.16 -16.31 -1.38
C VAL A 9 -5.45 -15.06 -1.91
N TYR A 10 -4.13 -15.13 -2.04
CA TYR A 10 -3.32 -14.04 -2.59
C TYR A 10 -3.78 -13.61 -3.98
N THR A 11 -4.03 -14.58 -4.87
CA THR A 11 -4.50 -14.30 -6.23
C THR A 11 -5.87 -13.62 -6.24
N LYS A 12 -6.78 -14.03 -5.37
CA LYS A 12 -8.11 -13.38 -5.27
C LYS A 12 -7.99 -11.91 -4.82
N PHE A 13 -7.15 -11.61 -3.83
CA PHE A 13 -6.89 -10.22 -3.43
C PHE A 13 -6.27 -9.41 -4.56
N LYS A 14 -5.26 -9.95 -5.23
CA LYS A 14 -4.58 -9.31 -6.35
C LYS A 14 -5.52 -9.04 -7.53
N LEU A 15 -6.35 -10.00 -7.91
CA LEU A 15 -7.29 -9.82 -9.04
C LEU A 15 -8.40 -8.83 -8.70
N HIS A 16 -8.92 -8.84 -7.46
CA HIS A 16 -9.87 -7.81 -7.03
C HIS A 16 -9.28 -6.41 -7.13
N PHE A 17 -8.05 -6.23 -6.65
CA PHE A 17 -7.34 -4.97 -6.79
C PHE A 17 -7.19 -4.52 -8.25
N TYR A 18 -6.86 -5.44 -9.16
CA TYR A 18 -6.77 -5.12 -10.59
C TYR A 18 -8.11 -4.72 -11.18
N GLN A 19 -9.21 -5.40 -10.83
CA GLN A 19 -10.55 -5.05 -11.30
C GLN A 19 -10.94 -3.62 -10.88
N GLU A 20 -10.73 -3.27 -9.62
CA GLU A 20 -11.01 -1.93 -9.10
C GLU A 20 -10.20 -0.84 -9.83
N ILE A 21 -8.91 -1.10 -10.08
CA ILE A 21 -8.07 -0.17 -10.84
C ILE A 21 -8.59 0.00 -12.27
N PHE A 22 -8.92 -1.10 -12.96
CA PHE A 22 -9.45 -1.05 -14.32
C PHE A 22 -10.77 -0.29 -14.41
N GLU A 23 -11.68 -0.51 -13.48
CA GLU A 23 -12.97 0.17 -13.43
C GLU A 23 -12.80 1.69 -13.31
N ARG A 24 -11.88 2.15 -12.46
CA ARG A 24 -11.58 3.57 -12.29
C ARG A 24 -10.98 4.20 -13.54
N PHE A 25 -10.11 3.51 -14.26
CA PHE A 25 -9.57 4.00 -15.53
C PHE A 25 -10.65 4.15 -16.60
N GLN A 26 -11.62 3.25 -16.66
CA GLN A 26 -12.73 3.33 -17.62
C GLN A 26 -13.65 4.52 -17.35
N ASN A 27 -13.91 4.83 -16.09
CA ASN A 27 -14.80 5.92 -15.67
C ASN A 27 -14.19 7.32 -15.81
N ARG A 28 -12.98 7.46 -16.39
CA ARG A 28 -12.24 8.72 -16.55
C ARG A 28 -12.03 9.53 -15.27
N GLU A 29 -12.28 8.95 -14.12
CA GLU A 29 -12.07 9.58 -12.82
C GLU A 29 -10.60 9.55 -12.40
N ALA A 30 -9.79 8.69 -13.06
CA ALA A 30 -8.39 8.51 -12.71
C ALA A 30 -7.51 9.53 -13.40
N SER A 31 -6.97 10.47 -12.64
CA SER A 31 -5.86 11.34 -13.07
C SER A 31 -4.49 10.65 -12.95
N LEU A 32 -4.43 9.43 -12.42
CA LEU A 32 -3.21 8.64 -12.24
C LEU A 32 -3.07 7.56 -13.31
N THR A 33 -1.85 7.36 -13.78
CA THR A 33 -1.49 6.20 -14.59
C THR A 33 -1.36 4.95 -13.71
N THR A 34 -1.31 3.75 -14.32
CA THR A 34 -1.07 2.48 -13.60
C THR A 34 0.22 2.54 -12.79
N VAL A 35 1.30 3.07 -13.36
CA VAL A 35 2.61 3.19 -12.68
C VAL A 35 2.53 4.18 -11.52
N GLU A 36 1.83 5.29 -11.68
CA GLU A 36 1.59 6.26 -10.60
C GLU A 36 0.75 5.65 -9.48
N THR A 37 -0.23 4.82 -9.81
CA THR A 37 -1.03 4.09 -8.81
C THR A 37 -0.14 3.16 -7.98
N PHE A 38 0.76 2.39 -8.60
CA PHE A 38 1.70 1.54 -7.87
C PHE A 38 2.67 2.36 -7.01
N ALA A 39 3.12 3.51 -7.50
CA ALA A 39 3.95 4.42 -6.71
C ALA A 39 3.21 4.93 -5.47
N MET A 40 1.94 5.29 -5.59
CA MET A 40 1.12 5.73 -4.46
C MET A 40 0.90 4.64 -3.42
N GLU A 41 0.57 3.40 -3.86
CA GLU A 41 0.44 2.24 -2.98
C GLU A 41 1.76 1.98 -2.22
N THR A 42 2.88 2.11 -2.90
CA THR A 42 4.22 1.95 -2.29
C THR A 42 4.50 3.03 -1.24
N ILE A 43 4.25 4.29 -1.55
CA ILE A 43 4.44 5.40 -0.60
C ILE A 43 3.56 5.20 0.64
N GLN A 44 2.31 4.81 0.45
CA GLN A 44 1.39 4.51 1.54
C GLN A 44 1.90 3.36 2.42
N ALA A 45 2.33 2.26 1.80
CA ALA A 45 2.80 1.07 2.51
C ALA A 45 4.12 1.29 3.26
N LEU A 46 5.01 2.14 2.74
CA LEU A 46 6.28 2.47 3.37
C LEU A 46 6.15 3.46 4.53
N GLY A 47 4.99 4.09 4.72
CA GLY A 47 4.73 4.97 5.85
C GLY A 47 5.61 6.24 5.84
N SER A 48 5.34 7.17 4.94
CA SER A 48 6.08 8.43 4.81
C SER A 48 7.58 8.27 4.50
N PRO A 49 7.96 7.54 3.44
CA PRO A 49 9.36 7.34 3.09
C PRO A 49 10.01 8.64 2.59
N THR A 50 11.34 8.70 2.66
CA THR A 50 12.11 9.70 1.91
C THR A 50 12.12 9.37 0.42
N VAL A 51 12.54 10.33 -0.42
CA VAL A 51 12.71 10.08 -1.87
C VAL A 51 13.71 8.95 -2.13
N ASN A 52 14.81 8.91 -1.35
CA ASN A 52 15.83 7.88 -1.48
C ASN A 52 15.32 6.49 -1.06
N GLU A 53 14.57 6.41 0.02
CA GLU A 53 13.94 5.16 0.47
C GLU A 53 12.94 4.64 -0.57
N PHE A 54 12.11 5.51 -1.12
CA PHE A 54 11.20 5.17 -2.22
C PHE A 54 11.97 4.70 -3.46
N ALA A 55 13.03 5.42 -3.87
CA ALA A 55 13.86 5.05 -5.01
C ALA A 55 14.51 3.66 -4.83
N SER A 56 15.06 3.40 -3.64
CA SER A 56 15.67 2.11 -3.29
C SER A 56 14.66 0.98 -3.34
N PHE A 57 13.48 1.17 -2.77
CA PHE A 57 12.42 0.17 -2.77
C PHE A 57 11.95 -0.16 -4.19
N MET A 58 11.73 0.87 -5.01
CA MET A 58 11.30 0.73 -6.40
C MET A 58 12.43 0.28 -7.34
N ARG A 59 13.67 0.19 -6.85
CA ARG A 59 14.87 -0.14 -7.63
C ARG A 59 15.07 0.76 -8.85
N ILE A 60 14.85 2.06 -8.67
CA ILE A 60 15.05 3.09 -9.68
C ILE A 60 16.05 4.13 -9.20
N SER A 61 16.62 4.92 -10.13
CA SER A 61 17.53 5.99 -9.76
C SER A 61 16.82 7.12 -9.01
N PRO A 62 17.51 7.82 -8.07
CA PRO A 62 16.94 8.97 -7.37
C PRO A 62 16.36 10.06 -8.30
N PRO A 63 16.99 10.44 -9.42
CA PRO A 63 16.40 11.39 -10.37
C PRO A 63 15.09 10.89 -10.99
N ASN A 64 15.00 9.60 -11.33
CA ASN A 64 13.78 9.01 -11.86
C ASN A 64 12.67 8.97 -10.81
N ALA A 65 13.00 8.63 -9.57
CA ALA A 65 12.08 8.69 -8.44
C ALA A 65 11.57 10.13 -8.24
N ALA A 66 12.45 11.12 -8.21
CA ALA A 66 12.08 12.54 -8.05
C ALA A 66 11.15 13.01 -9.17
N TYR A 67 11.39 12.61 -10.42
CA TYR A 67 10.51 12.94 -11.55
C TYR A 67 9.08 12.39 -11.33
N LYS A 68 8.94 11.11 -10.96
CA LYS A 68 7.66 10.47 -10.68
C LYS A 68 6.94 11.14 -9.50
N ILE A 69 7.66 11.39 -8.42
CA ILE A 69 7.12 12.04 -7.22
C ILE A 69 6.65 13.46 -7.51
N ASN A 70 7.41 14.24 -8.29
CA ASN A 70 7.01 15.58 -8.67
C ASN A 70 5.73 15.59 -9.52
N SER A 71 5.52 14.58 -10.36
CA SER A 71 4.24 14.41 -11.07
C SER A 71 3.08 14.20 -10.10
N LEU A 72 3.25 13.34 -9.10
CA LEU A 72 2.23 13.08 -8.08
C LEU A 72 1.94 14.31 -7.20
N ILE A 73 2.96 15.09 -6.89
CA ILE A 73 2.81 16.36 -6.15
C ILE A 73 1.99 17.36 -6.97
N ARG A 74 2.30 17.54 -8.25
CA ARG A 74 1.54 18.44 -9.14
C ARG A 74 0.08 18.03 -9.27
N LYS A 75 -0.20 16.74 -9.24
CA LYS A 75 -1.56 16.19 -9.25
C LYS A 75 -2.27 16.27 -7.90
N GLY A 76 -1.57 16.66 -6.83
CA GLY A 76 -2.12 16.85 -5.49
C GLY A 76 -2.28 15.57 -4.66
N TYR A 77 -1.63 14.47 -5.03
CA TYR A 77 -1.73 13.19 -4.32
C TYR A 77 -0.64 12.97 -3.27
N VAL A 78 0.49 13.64 -3.41
CA VAL A 78 1.64 13.57 -2.50
C VAL A 78 2.07 14.96 -2.10
N GLN A 79 2.55 15.11 -0.89
CA GLN A 79 3.24 16.29 -0.40
C GLN A 79 4.58 15.90 0.24
N LYS A 80 5.54 16.84 0.19
CA LYS A 80 6.83 16.71 0.89
C LYS A 80 6.76 17.42 2.23
N ILE A 81 7.09 16.69 3.29
CA ILE A 81 7.19 17.23 4.65
C ILE A 81 8.65 17.23 5.04
N GLN A 82 9.19 18.41 5.41
CA GLN A 82 10.56 18.53 5.87
C GLN A 82 10.71 17.81 7.23
N SER A 83 11.78 17.03 7.37
CA SER A 83 12.10 16.36 8.63
C SER A 83 12.39 17.38 9.73
N ALA A 84 11.85 17.16 10.92
CA ALA A 84 12.16 17.97 12.10
C ALA A 84 13.59 17.71 12.61
N GLN A 85 14.15 16.54 12.32
CA GLN A 85 15.47 16.11 12.78
C GLN A 85 16.59 16.52 11.83
N ASP A 86 16.39 16.39 10.51
CA ASP A 86 17.33 16.85 9.49
C ASP A 86 16.61 17.71 8.44
N LYS A 87 16.88 19.01 8.45
CA LYS A 87 16.27 19.97 7.53
C LYS A 87 16.61 19.74 6.04
N ARG A 88 17.55 18.86 5.74
CA ARG A 88 17.91 18.45 4.37
C ARG A 88 17.08 17.30 3.86
N GLU A 89 16.37 16.63 4.75
CA GLU A 89 15.58 15.45 4.44
C GLU A 89 14.09 15.79 4.35
N TYR A 90 13.43 15.23 3.33
CA TYR A 90 11.99 15.37 3.12
C TYR A 90 11.35 14.01 3.06
N HIS A 91 10.24 13.86 3.77
CA HIS A 91 9.39 12.68 3.74
C HIS A 91 8.22 12.89 2.80
N LEU A 92 7.81 11.82 2.13
CA LEU A 92 6.66 11.77 1.25
C LEU A 92 5.42 11.40 2.07
N GLN A 93 4.38 12.19 1.95
CA GLN A 93 3.12 11.92 2.63
C GLN A 93 1.98 11.93 1.61
N VAL A 94 1.10 10.93 1.68
CA VAL A 94 -0.12 10.90 0.88
C VAL A 94 -1.11 11.94 1.38
N THR A 95 -1.80 12.59 0.46
CA THR A 95 -2.78 13.62 0.80
C THR A 95 -4.16 13.03 1.06
N GLN A 96 -5.05 13.84 1.64
CA GLN A 96 -6.45 13.47 1.82
C GLN A 96 -7.13 13.15 0.48
N LYS A 97 -6.78 13.87 -0.59
CA LYS A 97 -7.24 13.59 -1.96
C LYS A 97 -6.95 12.15 -2.38
N TYR A 98 -5.75 11.63 -2.05
CA TYR A 98 -5.42 10.23 -2.31
C TYR A 98 -6.27 9.28 -1.47
N LYS A 99 -6.39 9.56 -0.16
CA LYS A 99 -7.15 8.71 0.77
C LYS A 99 -8.61 8.56 0.36
N GLU A 100 -9.26 9.62 -0.06
CA GLU A 100 -10.65 9.62 -0.54
C GLU A 100 -10.81 8.86 -1.86
N TYR A 101 -9.79 8.93 -2.72
CA TYR A 101 -9.82 8.35 -4.06
C TYR A 101 -9.42 6.88 -4.08
N TYR A 102 -8.59 6.40 -3.13
CA TYR A 102 -7.84 5.15 -3.23
C TYR A 102 -7.94 4.20 -2.03
N ASN A 103 -9.02 4.19 -1.30
CA ASN A 103 -9.23 3.19 -0.23
C ASN A 103 -9.57 1.78 -0.76
N ILE A 104 -9.09 1.44 -1.96
CA ILE A 104 -9.48 0.24 -2.70
C ILE A 104 -8.99 -1.03 -2.01
N SER A 105 -7.70 -1.09 -1.69
CA SER A 105 -7.09 -2.30 -1.15
C SER A 105 -7.58 -2.60 0.26
N ASN A 106 -7.74 -1.56 1.07
CA ASN A 106 -8.16 -1.72 2.47
C ASN A 106 -9.64 -2.10 2.58
N ASP A 107 -10.50 -1.56 1.72
CA ASP A 107 -11.93 -1.86 1.76
C ASP A 107 -12.20 -3.35 1.53
N TYR A 108 -11.52 -3.99 0.58
CA TYR A 108 -11.73 -5.41 0.33
C TYR A 108 -11.12 -6.30 1.42
N VAL A 109 -9.96 -5.94 1.95
CA VAL A 109 -9.38 -6.63 3.12
C VAL A 109 -10.35 -6.56 4.29
N HIS A 110 -10.91 -5.36 4.56
CA HIS A 110 -11.90 -5.19 5.63
C HIS A 110 -13.14 -6.07 5.41
N VAL A 111 -13.71 -6.07 4.21
CA VAL A 111 -14.86 -6.92 3.88
C VAL A 111 -14.56 -8.40 4.11
N VAL A 112 -13.40 -8.87 3.68
CA VAL A 112 -13.03 -10.29 3.85
C VAL A 112 -12.81 -10.62 5.32
N THR A 113 -12.14 -9.75 6.08
CA THR A 113 -11.90 -9.97 7.52
C THR A 113 -13.18 -9.95 8.34
N GLU A 114 -14.15 -9.09 7.99
CA GLU A 114 -15.49 -9.13 8.62
C GLU A 114 -16.21 -10.46 8.35
N ARG A 115 -16.15 -10.96 7.13
CA ARG A 115 -16.70 -12.30 6.79
C ARG A 115 -15.99 -13.43 7.55
N MET A 116 -14.69 -13.30 7.79
CA MET A 116 -13.92 -14.24 8.62
C MET A 116 -14.44 -14.23 10.06
N ARG A 117 -14.62 -13.06 10.68
CA ARG A 117 -15.18 -12.93 12.04
C ARG A 117 -16.58 -13.50 12.17
N GLN A 118 -17.38 -13.44 11.11
CA GLN A 118 -18.72 -14.05 11.10
C GLN A 118 -18.70 -15.57 10.92
N ARG A 119 -17.65 -16.11 10.30
CA ARG A 119 -17.55 -17.53 9.92
C ARG A 119 -16.75 -18.37 10.90
N PHE A 120 -15.74 -17.78 11.53
CA PHE A 120 -14.81 -18.45 12.44
C PHE A 120 -15.10 -18.07 13.90
N THR A 121 -14.71 -18.95 14.81
CA THR A 121 -14.78 -18.62 16.25
C THR A 121 -13.77 -17.55 16.64
N PRO A 122 -13.95 -16.85 17.78
CA PRO A 122 -12.95 -15.90 18.26
C PRO A 122 -11.55 -16.52 18.45
N GLU A 123 -11.46 -17.77 18.88
CA GLU A 123 -10.20 -18.50 19.06
C GLU A 123 -9.51 -18.80 17.73
N GLU A 124 -10.28 -19.18 16.71
CA GLU A 124 -9.76 -19.39 15.36
C GLU A 124 -9.27 -18.08 14.74
N CYS A 125 -10.00 -16.99 14.93
CA CYS A 125 -9.57 -15.66 14.49
C CYS A 125 -8.28 -15.23 15.18
N ALA A 126 -8.18 -15.37 16.50
CA ALA A 126 -6.97 -15.05 17.26
C ALA A 126 -5.76 -15.87 16.80
N LYS A 127 -5.98 -17.16 16.53
CA LYS A 127 -4.91 -18.03 16.00
C LYS A 127 -4.47 -17.63 14.60
N LEU A 128 -5.40 -17.25 13.74
CA LEU A 128 -5.07 -16.73 12.41
C LEU A 128 -4.28 -15.41 12.49
N GLU A 129 -4.67 -14.48 13.38
CA GLU A 129 -3.97 -13.24 13.61
C GLU A 129 -2.52 -13.47 14.06
N GLU A 130 -2.30 -14.37 15.02
CA GLU A 130 -0.96 -14.79 15.46
C GLU A 130 -0.13 -15.30 14.29
N MET A 131 -0.68 -16.20 13.48
CA MET A 131 0.01 -16.80 12.33
C MET A 131 0.34 -15.74 11.28
N LEU A 132 -0.57 -14.85 10.96
CA LEU A 132 -0.33 -13.73 10.03
C LEU A 132 0.73 -12.75 10.55
N SER A 133 0.77 -12.51 11.87
CA SER A 133 1.81 -11.69 12.48
C SER A 133 3.20 -12.32 12.35
N ILE A 134 3.32 -13.62 12.56
CA ILE A 134 4.57 -14.36 12.36
C ILE A 134 4.98 -14.32 10.89
N ILE A 135 4.05 -14.60 9.97
CA ILE A 135 4.32 -14.57 8.53
C ILE A 135 4.88 -13.20 8.13
N SER A 136 4.21 -12.12 8.52
CA SER A 136 4.59 -10.77 8.10
C SER A 136 5.91 -10.30 8.71
N LYS A 137 6.19 -10.64 9.98
CA LYS A 137 7.36 -10.13 10.71
C LYS A 137 8.62 -10.99 10.53
N GLU A 138 8.45 -12.30 10.40
CA GLU A 138 9.56 -13.22 10.46
C GLU A 138 9.80 -13.97 9.14
N LEU A 139 8.74 -14.25 8.36
CA LEU A 139 8.84 -15.07 7.16
C LEU A 139 8.85 -14.27 5.86
N MET A 140 8.74 -12.94 5.94
CA MET A 140 8.79 -12.02 4.79
C MET A 140 9.79 -10.86 5.06
N PRO A 141 11.06 -11.17 5.37
CA PRO A 141 12.04 -10.15 5.76
C PRO A 141 12.46 -9.23 4.60
N GLU A 142 12.16 -9.61 3.35
CA GLU A 142 12.55 -8.85 2.16
C GLU A 142 11.79 -7.52 2.02
N ILE A 143 10.63 -7.40 2.68
CA ILE A 143 9.78 -6.21 2.58
C ILE A 143 9.47 -5.70 3.99
N SER A 144 10.02 -4.55 4.31
CA SER A 144 9.68 -3.83 5.54
C SER A 144 8.64 -2.76 5.23
N LEU A 145 7.48 -2.89 5.85
CA LEU A 145 6.46 -1.85 5.80
C LEU A 145 6.76 -0.80 6.87
N GLY A 146 6.46 0.46 6.58
CA GLY A 146 6.47 1.51 7.59
C GLY A 146 5.45 1.20 8.70
N THR A 147 5.68 1.73 9.89
CA THR A 147 4.66 1.74 10.93
C THR A 147 3.52 2.63 10.45
N ALA A 148 2.58 2.06 9.71
CA ALA A 148 1.31 2.71 9.48
C ALA A 148 0.67 2.85 10.85
N GLU A 149 0.56 4.07 11.34
CA GLU A 149 -0.44 4.34 12.37
C GLU A 149 -1.77 3.92 11.75
N THR A 150 -2.28 2.79 12.21
CA THR A 150 -3.63 2.34 11.89
C THR A 150 -4.58 3.43 12.38
N PRO A 151 -5.43 3.99 11.52
CA PRO A 151 -6.38 5.00 11.95
C PRO A 151 -7.38 4.44 12.97
#